data_c0fe35bc42dc65ee6d223ca0e158e2dc
#
_entry.id   c0fe35bc42dc65ee6d223ca0e158e2dc
#
_cell.length_a   1.000
_cell.length_b   1.000
_cell.length_c   1.000
_cell.angle_alpha   90.00
_cell.angle_beta   90.00
_cell.angle_gamma   90.00
#
_symmetry.space_group_name_H-M   'P 1'
#
loop_
_entity.id
_entity.type
_entity.pdbx_description
1 polymer ?
#
loop_
_entity_poly.entity_id
_entity_poly.type
_entity_poly.pdbx_seq_one_letter_code
_entity_poly.pdbx_strand_id
1 'polypeptide(L)'
;MNAAASSDPRRLGVPKEIVDQGARTLHHACRSLGAFVESLAEGISTGGMSPADAGWVSASHHRHRAARRRLWAWAGWNTQLTLGNILDHVQSIQRTLVGEPVAIWSLVSLSRVVQEGTVRVCHLYEAGLSPEQRAVRMAAAWLNGARQHQIAAKDVGPEAVPEADKIWEYAERTVQRAGMTIEQDSKGRPNSAVLGSVKGPFAVNLTAIAGNRPTHLPAWYRISSAASHSTVWMVAQASSFDEDGQLVMRADPEIVTAAVLAVLGAFEDFVQTLGTYHGKDPQQALLTIRRRTLSVLERQRRWRKQAEEDARLLLDDERA
;
A
#
# COMPACT_ATOMS: atom_id res chain seq x y z
N MET A 1 -12.98 37.44 -20.10
CA MET A 1 -14.30 36.86 -19.77
C MET A 1 -14.25 36.46 -18.32
N ASN A 2 -14.87 37.24 -17.43
CA ASN A 2 -14.96 36.95 -16.01
C ASN A 2 -16.01 35.85 -15.81
N ALA A 3 -15.59 34.64 -15.56
CA ALA A 3 -16.48 33.62 -15.05
C ALA A 3 -16.88 34.03 -13.61
N ALA A 4 -18.10 34.58 -13.50
CA ALA A 4 -18.72 34.79 -12.19
C ALA A 4 -18.79 33.43 -11.50
N ALA A 5 -18.08 33.28 -10.38
CA ALA A 5 -18.17 32.10 -9.54
C ALA A 5 -19.63 31.93 -9.12
N SER A 6 -20.30 30.91 -9.63
CA SER A 6 -21.67 30.57 -9.26
C SER A 6 -21.72 30.34 -7.75
N SER A 7 -22.53 31.15 -7.07
CA SER A 7 -22.75 31.10 -5.61
C SER A 7 -23.73 30.01 -5.20
N ASP A 8 -23.86 28.93 -5.99
CA ASP A 8 -24.71 27.78 -5.61
C ASP A 8 -24.10 27.00 -4.44
N PRO A 9 -24.72 27.04 -3.25
CA PRO A 9 -24.24 26.27 -2.08
C PRO A 9 -24.24 24.74 -2.31
N ARG A 10 -24.88 24.25 -3.37
CA ARG A 10 -24.88 22.85 -3.79
C ARG A 10 -23.61 22.44 -4.54
N ARG A 11 -22.71 23.37 -4.89
CA ARG A 11 -21.35 23.09 -5.36
C ARG A 11 -20.40 22.91 -4.18
N LEU A 12 -20.74 21.97 -3.29
CA LEU A 12 -19.89 21.64 -2.14
C LEU A 12 -18.61 20.99 -2.66
N GLY A 13 -17.57 21.79 -2.83
CA GLY A 13 -16.20 21.30 -2.82
C GLY A 13 -15.91 20.63 -1.48
N VAL A 14 -14.87 19.81 -1.39
CA VAL A 14 -14.45 19.26 -0.09
C VAL A 14 -14.15 20.43 0.84
N PRO A 15 -14.75 20.51 2.05
CA PRO A 15 -14.45 21.59 2.97
C PRO A 15 -12.95 21.67 3.21
N LYS A 16 -12.39 22.87 3.07
CA LYS A 16 -10.95 23.13 3.23
C LYS A 16 -10.40 22.52 4.54
N GLU A 17 -11.21 22.51 5.56
CA GLU A 17 -10.86 21.93 6.87
C GLU A 17 -10.60 20.42 6.82
N ILE A 18 -11.36 19.66 6.03
CA ILE A 18 -11.15 18.20 5.85
C ILE A 18 -9.86 17.96 5.07
N VAL A 19 -9.63 18.73 4.04
CA VAL A 19 -8.42 18.66 3.21
C VAL A 19 -7.16 18.98 4.02
N ASP A 20 -7.16 20.13 4.69
CA ASP A 20 -6.05 20.57 5.52
C ASP A 20 -5.77 19.60 6.68
N GLN A 21 -6.82 19.06 7.28
CA GLN A 21 -6.68 18.04 8.32
C GLN A 21 -6.09 16.75 7.76
N GLY A 22 -6.54 16.30 6.60
CA GLY A 22 -6.00 15.12 5.91
C GLY A 22 -4.52 15.28 5.62
N ALA A 23 -4.13 16.39 4.98
CA ALA A 23 -2.75 16.68 4.63
C ALA A 23 -1.83 16.75 5.86
N ARG A 24 -2.23 17.49 6.91
CA ARG A 24 -1.48 17.56 8.18
C ARG A 24 -1.36 16.21 8.86
N THR A 25 -2.43 15.43 8.86
CA THR A 25 -2.45 14.10 9.47
C THR A 25 -1.46 13.17 8.79
N LEU A 26 -1.45 13.14 7.45
CA LEU A 26 -0.52 12.32 6.69
C LEU A 26 0.93 12.78 6.88
N HIS A 27 1.18 14.10 6.93
CA HIS A 27 2.51 14.63 7.22
C HIS A 27 3.07 14.09 8.55
N HIS A 28 2.27 14.18 9.61
CA HIS A 28 2.69 13.69 10.92
C HIS A 28 2.82 12.16 10.98
N ALA A 29 1.94 11.43 10.27
CA ALA A 29 2.02 9.98 10.20
C ALA A 29 3.30 9.53 9.45
N CYS A 30 3.67 10.20 8.36
CA CYS A 30 4.94 9.96 7.66
C CYS A 30 6.15 10.17 8.56
N ARG A 31 6.16 11.24 9.37
CA ARG A 31 7.25 11.47 10.32
C ARG A 31 7.34 10.37 11.37
N SER A 32 6.20 9.92 11.89
CA SER A 32 6.18 8.82 12.87
C SER A 32 6.62 7.49 12.25
N LEU A 33 6.22 7.22 11.01
CA LEU A 33 6.67 6.05 10.26
C LEU A 33 8.18 6.14 9.99
N GLY A 34 8.69 7.31 9.57
CA GLY A 34 10.12 7.54 9.34
C GLY A 34 10.95 7.26 10.59
N ALA A 35 10.59 7.85 11.73
CA ALA A 35 11.28 7.62 13.01
C ALA A 35 11.23 6.14 13.44
N PHE A 36 10.11 5.46 13.22
CA PHE A 36 10.01 4.02 13.50
C PHE A 36 10.95 3.22 12.59
N VAL A 37 10.97 3.50 11.28
CA VAL A 37 11.85 2.83 10.32
C VAL A 37 13.33 3.10 10.62
N GLU A 38 13.70 4.32 11.01
CA GLU A 38 15.04 4.64 11.48
C GLU A 38 15.44 3.77 12.66
N SER A 39 14.52 3.51 13.59
CA SER A 39 14.76 2.57 14.72
C SER A 39 14.98 1.12 14.29
N LEU A 40 14.54 0.76 13.09
CA LEU A 40 14.74 -0.55 12.47
C LEU A 40 15.89 -0.56 11.45
N ALA A 41 16.48 0.59 11.13
CA ALA A 41 17.33 0.78 9.96
C ALA A 41 18.49 -0.23 9.87
N GLU A 42 19.15 -0.51 10.98
CA GLU A 42 20.21 -1.51 11.04
C GLU A 42 19.68 -2.90 10.70
N GLY A 43 18.55 -3.30 11.27
CA GLY A 43 17.91 -4.58 10.99
C GLY A 43 17.45 -4.71 9.54
N ILE A 44 16.82 -3.70 8.96
CA ILE A 44 16.31 -3.73 7.59
C ILE A 44 17.45 -3.61 6.58
N SER A 45 18.39 -2.69 6.77
CA SER A 45 19.48 -2.42 5.82
C SER A 45 20.46 -3.58 5.69
N THR A 46 20.69 -4.32 6.76
CA THR A 46 21.56 -5.51 6.75
C THR A 46 20.82 -6.79 6.39
N GLY A 47 19.54 -6.71 6.00
CA GLY A 47 18.67 -7.88 5.84
C GLY A 47 18.46 -8.60 7.17
N GLY A 48 18.31 -7.83 8.26
CA GLY A 48 18.19 -8.32 9.62
C GLY A 48 17.11 -9.39 9.76
N MET A 49 17.52 -10.53 10.25
CA MET A 49 16.66 -11.67 10.51
C MET A 49 16.13 -11.59 11.95
N SER A 50 14.90 -12.04 12.15
CA SER A 50 14.44 -12.36 13.50
C SER A 50 15.36 -13.41 14.13
N PRO A 51 15.43 -13.53 15.47
CA PRO A 51 16.22 -14.57 16.12
C PRO A 51 15.89 -15.98 15.62
N ALA A 52 14.62 -16.27 15.34
CA ALA A 52 14.18 -17.56 14.79
C ALA A 52 14.74 -17.81 13.39
N ASP A 53 14.69 -16.80 12.51
CA ASP A 53 15.21 -16.91 11.15
C ASP A 53 16.74 -17.04 11.16
N ALA A 54 17.42 -16.26 11.98
CA ALA A 54 18.88 -16.34 12.14
C ALA A 54 19.32 -17.72 12.65
N GLY A 55 18.60 -18.27 13.62
CA GLY A 55 18.81 -19.62 14.13
C GLY A 55 18.63 -20.67 13.04
N TRP A 56 17.54 -20.60 12.27
CA TRP A 56 17.28 -21.51 11.16
C TRP A 56 18.34 -21.42 10.05
N VAL A 57 18.74 -20.22 9.66
CA VAL A 57 19.81 -20.04 8.67
C VAL A 57 21.14 -20.61 9.19
N SER A 58 21.47 -20.37 10.46
CA SER A 58 22.70 -20.86 11.06
C SER A 58 22.74 -22.39 11.21
N ALA A 59 21.61 -23.01 11.53
CA ALA A 59 21.47 -24.47 11.59
C ALA A 59 21.45 -25.13 10.21
N SER A 60 21.29 -24.37 9.13
CA SER A 60 21.27 -24.90 7.77
C SER A 60 22.61 -25.53 7.37
N HIS A 61 22.56 -26.53 6.49
CA HIS A 61 23.76 -27.08 5.88
C HIS A 61 24.61 -25.97 5.25
N HIS A 62 25.91 -26.03 5.42
CA HIS A 62 26.84 -24.93 5.03
C HIS A 62 26.68 -24.48 3.58
N ARG A 63 26.37 -25.41 2.65
CA ARG A 63 26.15 -25.11 1.23
C ARG A 63 24.96 -24.18 0.96
N HIS A 64 23.95 -24.17 1.84
CA HIS A 64 22.74 -23.36 1.66
C HIS A 64 22.79 -22.03 2.43
N ARG A 65 23.61 -21.95 3.47
CA ARG A 65 23.62 -20.83 4.43
C ARG A 65 23.83 -19.46 3.77
N ALA A 66 24.80 -19.36 2.87
CA ALA A 66 25.09 -18.08 2.20
C ALA A 66 23.93 -17.63 1.30
N ALA A 67 23.32 -18.57 0.54
CA ALA A 67 22.19 -18.26 -0.32
C ALA A 67 20.94 -17.88 0.49
N ARG A 68 20.69 -18.57 1.60
CA ARG A 68 19.59 -18.22 2.51
C ARG A 68 19.76 -16.81 3.09
N ARG A 69 20.95 -16.41 3.54
CA ARG A 69 21.22 -15.03 3.97
C ARG A 69 20.93 -14.01 2.88
N ARG A 70 21.21 -14.33 1.62
CA ARG A 70 20.90 -13.43 0.49
C ARG A 70 19.41 -13.22 0.27
N LEU A 71 18.54 -14.20 0.59
CA LEU A 71 17.09 -14.02 0.53
C LEU A 71 16.63 -12.92 1.49
N TRP A 72 17.11 -12.94 2.74
CA TRP A 72 16.79 -11.90 3.72
C TRP A 72 17.38 -10.55 3.35
N ALA A 73 18.61 -10.51 2.88
CA ALA A 73 19.24 -9.27 2.40
C ALA A 73 18.44 -8.66 1.24
N TRP A 74 18.00 -9.49 0.28
CA TRP A 74 17.12 -9.03 -0.79
C TRP A 74 15.77 -8.54 -0.26
N ALA A 75 15.15 -9.25 0.66
CA ALA A 75 13.87 -8.86 1.24
C ALA A 75 13.98 -7.53 1.99
N GLY A 76 15.05 -7.31 2.75
CA GLY A 76 15.34 -6.04 3.43
C GLY A 76 15.48 -4.89 2.42
N TRP A 77 16.27 -5.09 1.38
CA TRP A 77 16.44 -4.10 0.30
C TRP A 77 15.11 -3.80 -0.41
N ASN A 78 14.35 -4.84 -0.77
CA ASN A 78 13.03 -4.70 -1.38
C ASN A 78 12.06 -3.93 -0.48
N THR A 79 12.12 -4.17 0.84
CA THR A 79 11.31 -3.45 1.83
C THR A 79 11.66 -1.96 1.86
N GLN A 80 12.94 -1.60 1.80
CA GLN A 80 13.37 -0.19 1.74
C GLN A 80 12.89 0.50 0.47
N LEU A 81 13.03 -0.14 -0.68
CA LEU A 81 12.53 0.41 -1.96
C LEU A 81 11.01 0.58 -1.94
N THR A 82 10.28 -0.42 -1.41
CA THR A 82 8.82 -0.35 -1.28
C THR A 82 8.40 0.77 -0.34
N LEU A 83 9.10 0.97 0.78
CA LEU A 83 8.85 2.07 1.70
C LEU A 83 9.10 3.43 1.03
N GLY A 84 10.20 3.58 0.30
CA GLY A 84 10.48 4.79 -0.48
C GLY A 84 9.34 5.12 -1.44
N ASN A 85 8.85 4.11 -2.17
CA ASN A 85 7.69 4.25 -3.06
C ASN A 85 6.41 4.62 -2.30
N ILE A 86 6.14 4.00 -1.15
CA ILE A 86 4.99 4.34 -0.28
C ILE A 86 5.06 5.80 0.14
N LEU A 87 6.21 6.28 0.63
CA LEU A 87 6.38 7.65 1.11
C LEU A 87 6.22 8.67 -0.01
N ASP A 88 6.75 8.40 -1.21
CA ASP A 88 6.57 9.26 -2.39
C ASP A 88 5.08 9.39 -2.77
N HIS A 89 4.34 8.27 -2.77
CA HIS A 89 2.91 8.30 -3.03
C HIS A 89 2.12 9.05 -1.95
N VAL A 90 2.48 8.94 -0.68
CA VAL A 90 1.85 9.73 0.39
C VAL A 90 2.14 11.21 0.26
N GLN A 91 3.35 11.61 -0.15
CA GLN A 91 3.65 13.01 -0.47
C GLN A 91 2.81 13.50 -1.65
N SER A 92 2.61 12.67 -2.67
CA SER A 92 1.75 12.98 -3.81
C SER A 92 0.28 13.12 -3.39
N ILE A 93 -0.22 12.26 -2.47
CA ILE A 93 -1.54 12.41 -1.85
C ILE A 93 -1.65 13.77 -1.12
N GLN A 94 -0.65 14.15 -0.33
CA GLN A 94 -0.66 15.45 0.37
C GLN A 94 -0.74 16.63 -0.60
N ARG A 95 0.02 16.59 -1.69
CA ARG A 95 -0.03 17.63 -2.75
C ARG A 95 -1.39 17.66 -3.45
N THR A 96 -1.96 16.49 -3.72
CA THR A 96 -3.30 16.37 -4.32
C THR A 96 -4.39 16.91 -3.40
N LEU A 97 -4.28 16.72 -2.10
CA LEU A 97 -5.22 17.24 -1.12
C LEU A 97 -5.22 18.77 -1.07
N VAL A 98 -4.07 19.43 -1.15
CA VAL A 98 -3.98 20.90 -1.08
C VAL A 98 -4.15 21.58 -2.45
N GLY A 99 -4.29 20.80 -3.52
CA GLY A 99 -4.55 21.31 -4.88
C GLY A 99 -6.02 21.75 -5.05
N GLU A 100 -6.25 22.78 -5.85
CA GLU A 100 -7.60 23.23 -6.20
C GLU A 100 -7.80 23.15 -7.72
N PRO A 101 -8.77 22.34 -8.18
CA PRO A 101 -9.67 21.43 -7.44
C PRO A 101 -8.96 20.16 -6.94
N VAL A 102 -9.47 19.56 -5.87
CA VAL A 102 -8.94 18.29 -5.35
C VAL A 102 -9.14 17.17 -6.38
N ALA A 103 -8.03 16.54 -6.80
CA ALA A 103 -8.07 15.47 -7.80
C ALA A 103 -8.41 14.11 -7.13
N ILE A 104 -9.70 13.84 -6.95
CA ILE A 104 -10.24 12.70 -6.18
C ILE A 104 -9.72 11.36 -6.68
N TRP A 105 -9.78 11.11 -7.98
CA TRP A 105 -9.39 9.80 -8.52
C TRP A 105 -7.90 9.54 -8.39
N SER A 106 -7.09 10.59 -8.49
CA SER A 106 -5.66 10.50 -8.17
C SER A 106 -5.44 10.13 -6.71
N LEU A 107 -6.16 10.77 -5.79
CA LEU A 107 -6.10 10.48 -4.36
C LEU A 107 -6.46 9.01 -4.06
N VAL A 108 -7.55 8.52 -4.64
CA VAL A 108 -8.02 7.13 -4.49
C VAL A 108 -6.98 6.14 -5.05
N SER A 109 -6.47 6.38 -6.26
CA SER A 109 -5.49 5.51 -6.90
C SER A 109 -4.15 5.47 -6.15
N LEU A 110 -3.66 6.64 -5.69
CA LEU A 110 -2.43 6.72 -4.92
C LEU A 110 -2.54 6.01 -3.56
N SER A 111 -3.70 6.14 -2.87
CA SER A 111 -3.93 5.42 -1.61
C SER A 111 -3.92 3.91 -1.78
N ARG A 112 -4.36 3.41 -2.93
CA ARG A 112 -4.25 1.99 -3.28
C ARG A 112 -2.79 1.54 -3.40
N VAL A 113 -1.93 2.30 -4.08
CA VAL A 113 -0.51 1.94 -4.22
C VAL A 113 0.15 1.83 -2.85
N VAL A 114 -0.19 2.74 -1.92
CA VAL A 114 0.27 2.67 -0.52
C VAL A 114 -0.19 1.38 0.16
N GLN A 115 -1.46 1.01 0.01
CA GLN A 115 -1.98 -0.24 0.58
C GLN A 115 -1.30 -1.47 -0.05
N GLU A 116 -1.16 -1.52 -1.37
CA GLU A 116 -0.52 -2.65 -2.05
C GLU A 116 0.94 -2.83 -1.63
N GLY A 117 1.70 -1.75 -1.57
CA GLY A 117 3.09 -1.78 -1.10
C GLY A 117 3.18 -2.34 0.32
N THR A 118 2.33 -1.84 1.21
CA THR A 118 2.26 -2.30 2.61
C THR A 118 1.89 -3.78 2.69
N VAL A 119 0.85 -4.22 1.99
CA VAL A 119 0.41 -5.63 2.00
C VAL A 119 1.53 -6.57 1.51
N ARG A 120 2.30 -6.16 0.48
CA ARG A 120 3.44 -6.95 -0.01
C ARG A 120 4.52 -7.12 1.05
N VAL A 121 4.89 -6.04 1.74
CA VAL A 121 5.87 -6.11 2.83
C VAL A 121 5.33 -6.96 3.99
N CYS A 122 4.13 -6.69 4.44
CA CYS A 122 3.51 -7.42 5.53
C CYS A 122 3.34 -8.92 5.24
N HIS A 123 3.12 -9.31 3.99
CA HIS A 123 3.06 -10.70 3.57
C HIS A 123 4.40 -11.44 3.77
N LEU A 124 5.53 -10.76 3.57
CA LEU A 124 6.85 -11.37 3.76
C LEU A 124 7.20 -11.58 5.24
N TYR A 125 6.76 -10.66 6.10
CA TYR A 125 7.13 -10.62 7.52
C TYR A 125 6.00 -10.99 8.48
N GLU A 126 4.92 -11.58 7.97
CA GLU A 126 3.73 -11.95 8.74
C GLU A 126 4.08 -12.73 10.00
N ALA A 127 3.42 -12.37 11.11
CA ALA A 127 3.58 -13.06 12.37
C ALA A 127 3.09 -14.53 12.28
N GLY A 128 3.75 -15.44 13.00
CA GLY A 128 3.39 -16.87 13.02
C GLY A 128 3.93 -17.70 11.86
N LEU A 129 4.59 -17.07 10.86
CA LEU A 129 5.28 -17.85 9.82
C LEU A 129 6.48 -18.58 10.40
N SER A 130 6.70 -19.84 9.96
CA SER A 130 7.98 -20.50 10.18
C SER A 130 9.08 -19.86 9.32
N PRO A 131 10.38 -20.02 9.68
CA PRO A 131 11.47 -19.55 8.83
C PRO A 131 11.44 -20.10 7.42
N GLU A 132 11.00 -21.36 7.22
CA GLU A 132 10.85 -22.00 5.92
C GLU A 132 9.76 -21.30 5.09
N GLN A 133 8.59 -21.06 5.71
CA GLN A 133 7.48 -20.36 5.04
C GLN A 133 7.91 -18.97 4.61
N ARG A 134 8.63 -18.25 5.45
CA ARG A 134 9.13 -16.92 5.15
C ARG A 134 10.17 -16.95 4.04
N ALA A 135 11.15 -17.88 4.10
CA ALA A 135 12.15 -18.04 3.07
C ALA A 135 11.52 -18.32 1.69
N VAL A 136 10.50 -19.17 1.65
CA VAL A 136 9.80 -19.53 0.41
C VAL A 136 9.00 -18.32 -0.14
N ARG A 137 8.34 -17.55 0.73
CA ARG A 137 7.65 -16.30 0.31
C ARG A 137 8.63 -15.27 -0.25
N MET A 138 9.80 -15.08 0.38
CA MET A 138 10.85 -14.18 -0.10
C MET A 138 11.40 -14.65 -1.46
N ALA A 139 11.68 -15.95 -1.61
CA ALA A 139 12.12 -16.53 -2.88
C ALA A 139 11.08 -16.34 -4.00
N ALA A 140 9.82 -16.61 -3.71
CA ALA A 140 8.72 -16.43 -4.65
C ALA A 140 8.55 -14.97 -5.08
N ALA A 141 8.63 -14.04 -4.14
CA ALA A 141 8.55 -12.60 -4.43
C ALA A 141 9.73 -12.13 -5.30
N TRP A 142 10.95 -12.59 -5.01
CA TRP A 142 12.14 -12.25 -5.81
C TRP A 142 12.03 -12.77 -7.23
N LEU A 143 11.73 -14.07 -7.39
CA LEU A 143 11.56 -14.69 -8.70
C LEU A 143 10.43 -14.05 -9.51
N ASN A 144 9.30 -13.73 -8.86
CA ASN A 144 8.21 -13.04 -9.54
C ASN A 144 8.64 -11.64 -10.01
N GLY A 145 9.35 -10.87 -9.18
CA GLY A 145 9.88 -9.56 -9.57
C GLY A 145 10.83 -9.64 -10.76
N ALA A 146 11.78 -10.59 -10.74
CA ALA A 146 12.71 -10.83 -11.83
C ALA A 146 11.97 -11.23 -13.13
N ARG A 147 10.94 -12.08 -13.01
CA ARG A 147 10.09 -12.47 -14.16
C ARG A 147 9.31 -11.29 -14.73
N GLN A 148 8.71 -10.44 -13.88
CA GLN A 148 8.02 -9.24 -14.38
C GLN A 148 8.99 -8.29 -15.09
N HIS A 149 10.23 -8.20 -14.61
CA HIS A 149 11.27 -7.43 -15.28
C HIS A 149 11.62 -8.02 -16.67
N GLN A 150 11.73 -9.36 -16.80
CA GLN A 150 11.92 -10.00 -18.12
C GLN A 150 10.76 -9.71 -19.09
N ILE A 151 9.50 -9.72 -18.58
CA ILE A 151 8.33 -9.41 -19.40
C ILE A 151 8.41 -7.96 -19.88
N ALA A 152 8.64 -7.01 -18.97
CA ALA A 152 8.76 -5.59 -19.31
C ALA A 152 9.94 -5.31 -20.26
N ALA A 153 11.08 -5.97 -20.09
CA ALA A 153 12.25 -5.81 -20.97
C ALA A 153 11.95 -6.18 -22.42
N LYS A 154 11.11 -7.18 -22.67
CA LYS A 154 10.69 -7.56 -24.02
C LYS A 154 9.85 -6.47 -24.70
N ASP A 155 9.04 -5.75 -23.92
CA ASP A 155 8.22 -4.64 -24.43
C ASP A 155 9.09 -3.38 -24.68
N VAL A 156 10.18 -3.21 -23.94
CA VAL A 156 11.15 -2.09 -24.13
C VAL A 156 11.99 -2.29 -25.41
N GLY A 157 12.51 -3.51 -25.62
CA GLY A 157 13.29 -3.82 -26.81
C GLY A 157 14.36 -4.89 -26.56
N PRO A 158 14.95 -5.42 -27.65
CA PRO A 158 15.88 -6.54 -27.57
C PRO A 158 17.15 -6.24 -26.77
N GLU A 159 17.57 -4.98 -26.68
CA GLU A 159 18.74 -4.53 -25.92
C GLU A 159 18.54 -4.61 -24.41
N ALA A 160 17.30 -4.56 -23.91
CA ALA A 160 16.97 -4.66 -22.49
C ALA A 160 16.92 -6.11 -21.99
N VAL A 161 16.68 -7.09 -22.87
CA VAL A 161 16.46 -8.49 -22.51
C VAL A 161 17.67 -9.14 -21.84
N PRO A 162 18.93 -8.96 -22.30
CA PRO A 162 20.10 -9.62 -21.69
C PRO A 162 20.32 -9.25 -20.22
N GLU A 163 20.03 -8.02 -19.83
CA GLU A 163 20.16 -7.60 -18.44
C GLU A 163 19.04 -8.18 -17.55
N ALA A 164 17.82 -8.21 -18.05
CA ALA A 164 16.71 -8.84 -17.37
C ALA A 164 16.91 -10.36 -17.18
N ASP A 165 17.50 -11.03 -18.17
CA ASP A 165 17.84 -12.44 -18.08
C ASP A 165 18.92 -12.71 -17.02
N LYS A 166 19.97 -11.89 -16.93
CA LYS A 166 20.97 -11.98 -15.84
C LYS A 166 20.35 -11.85 -14.47
N ILE A 167 19.39 -10.93 -14.30
CA ILE A 167 18.67 -10.74 -13.02
C ILE A 167 17.86 -12.00 -12.68
N TRP A 168 17.15 -12.55 -13.66
CA TRP A 168 16.42 -13.81 -13.46
C TRP A 168 17.34 -14.96 -13.07
N GLU A 169 18.41 -15.20 -13.86
CA GLU A 169 19.37 -16.26 -13.60
C GLU A 169 20.05 -16.12 -12.23
N TYR A 170 20.34 -14.90 -11.80
CA TYR A 170 20.90 -14.66 -10.47
C TYR A 170 19.93 -15.01 -9.36
N ALA A 171 18.65 -14.61 -9.49
CA ALA A 171 17.61 -14.94 -8.53
C ALA A 171 17.37 -16.47 -8.48
N GLU A 172 17.23 -17.11 -9.64
CA GLU A 172 17.02 -18.55 -9.77
C GLU A 172 18.17 -19.35 -9.14
N ARG A 173 19.42 -19.06 -9.51
CA ARG A 173 20.61 -19.70 -8.91
C ARG A 173 20.68 -19.51 -7.40
N THR A 174 20.29 -18.34 -6.91
CA THR A 174 20.29 -18.07 -5.46
C THR A 174 19.23 -18.91 -4.75
N VAL A 175 18.03 -18.99 -5.30
CA VAL A 175 16.92 -19.79 -4.74
C VAL A 175 17.28 -21.29 -4.75
N GLN A 176 17.82 -21.81 -5.84
CA GLN A 176 18.29 -23.19 -5.93
C GLN A 176 19.42 -23.48 -4.93
N ARG A 177 20.40 -22.60 -4.81
CA ARG A 177 21.48 -22.70 -3.79
C ARG A 177 20.98 -22.60 -2.36
N ALA A 178 19.83 -21.96 -2.13
CA ALA A 178 19.17 -21.97 -0.82
C ALA A 178 18.49 -23.31 -0.47
N GLY A 179 18.52 -24.28 -1.40
CA GLY A 179 17.93 -25.61 -1.26
C GLY A 179 16.46 -25.69 -1.67
N MET A 180 16.01 -24.74 -2.47
CA MET A 180 14.64 -24.68 -2.99
C MET A 180 14.57 -25.15 -4.43
N THR A 181 13.40 -25.63 -4.84
CA THR A 181 13.06 -25.93 -6.23
C THR A 181 12.06 -24.92 -6.76
N ILE A 182 12.00 -24.76 -8.07
CA ILE A 182 11.03 -23.90 -8.76
C ILE A 182 10.07 -24.81 -9.49
N GLU A 183 8.82 -24.76 -9.11
CA GLU A 183 7.75 -25.47 -9.81
C GLU A 183 7.22 -24.64 -10.98
N GLN A 184 6.71 -25.36 -11.97
CA GLN A 184 6.12 -24.80 -13.18
C GLN A 184 4.62 -25.09 -13.24
N ASP A 185 3.87 -24.22 -13.91
CA ASP A 185 2.47 -24.46 -14.24
C ASP A 185 2.34 -25.50 -15.39
N SER A 186 1.10 -25.86 -15.75
CA SER A 186 0.81 -26.78 -16.85
C SER A 186 1.32 -26.32 -18.21
N LYS A 187 1.75 -25.05 -18.34
CA LYS A 187 2.33 -24.47 -19.57
C LYS A 187 3.86 -24.35 -19.48
N GLY A 188 4.49 -24.98 -18.50
CA GLY A 188 5.94 -24.93 -18.28
C GLY A 188 6.47 -23.60 -17.76
N ARG A 189 5.61 -22.72 -17.24
CA ARG A 189 6.03 -21.41 -16.73
C ARG A 189 6.29 -21.47 -15.22
N PRO A 190 7.40 -20.94 -14.73
CA PRO A 190 7.68 -20.86 -13.29
C PRO A 190 6.53 -20.17 -12.54
N ASN A 191 6.02 -20.78 -11.47
CA ASN A 191 4.85 -20.30 -10.74
C ASN A 191 4.98 -20.35 -9.21
N SER A 192 5.95 -21.06 -8.67
CA SER A 192 6.15 -21.17 -7.22
C SER A 192 7.58 -21.54 -6.86
N ALA A 193 8.01 -21.14 -5.65
CA ALA A 193 9.20 -21.65 -4.99
C ALA A 193 8.78 -22.69 -3.94
N VAL A 194 9.57 -23.76 -3.77
CA VAL A 194 9.24 -24.88 -2.88
C VAL A 194 10.46 -25.27 -2.05
N LEU A 195 10.27 -25.49 -0.75
CA LEU A 195 11.25 -26.00 0.18
C LEU A 195 10.64 -27.13 1.01
N GLY A 196 11.03 -28.37 0.71
CA GLY A 196 10.38 -29.55 1.30
C GLY A 196 8.89 -29.58 0.95
N SER A 197 8.02 -29.53 1.95
CA SER A 197 6.57 -29.47 1.78
C SER A 197 5.99 -28.05 1.72
N VAL A 198 6.84 -27.02 1.92
CA VAL A 198 6.39 -25.62 1.95
C VAL A 198 6.47 -25.02 0.56
N LYS A 199 5.34 -24.41 0.14
CA LYS A 199 5.20 -23.80 -1.19
C LYS A 199 4.83 -22.31 -1.09
N GLY A 200 5.52 -21.46 -1.87
CA GLY A 200 5.24 -20.04 -2.05
C GLY A 200 4.90 -19.73 -3.50
N PRO A 201 3.64 -19.38 -3.79
CA PRO A 201 3.23 -19.03 -5.14
C PRO A 201 3.80 -17.68 -5.56
N PHE A 202 4.11 -17.49 -6.85
CA PHE A 202 4.54 -16.21 -7.41
C PHE A 202 3.38 -15.22 -7.45
N ALA A 203 2.18 -15.70 -7.78
CA ALA A 203 0.97 -14.89 -7.78
C ALA A 203 0.40 -14.81 -6.36
N VAL A 204 0.44 -13.63 -5.78
CA VAL A 204 -0.12 -13.33 -4.46
C VAL A 204 -1.44 -12.60 -4.66
N ASN A 205 -2.52 -13.12 -4.07
CA ASN A 205 -3.82 -12.46 -4.08
C ASN A 205 -3.85 -11.33 -3.03
N LEU A 206 -3.38 -10.14 -3.44
CA LEU A 206 -3.30 -8.97 -2.55
C LEU A 206 -4.67 -8.55 -2.01
N THR A 207 -5.74 -8.72 -2.79
CA THR A 207 -7.12 -8.42 -2.34
C THR A 207 -7.54 -9.31 -1.17
N ALA A 208 -7.25 -10.61 -1.26
CA ALA A 208 -7.57 -11.55 -0.19
C ALA A 208 -6.73 -11.25 1.07
N ILE A 209 -5.44 -10.94 0.91
CA ILE A 209 -4.55 -10.61 2.04
C ILE A 209 -5.01 -9.30 2.71
N ALA A 210 -5.29 -8.25 1.93
CA ALA A 210 -5.80 -6.99 2.45
C ALA A 210 -7.14 -7.17 3.18
N GLY A 211 -8.04 -8.01 2.63
CA GLY A 211 -9.34 -8.30 3.22
C GLY A 211 -9.28 -8.99 4.59
N ASN A 212 -8.21 -9.69 4.88
CA ASN A 212 -7.98 -10.38 6.15
C ASN A 212 -7.27 -9.49 7.20
N ARG A 213 -6.94 -8.24 6.86
CA ARG A 213 -6.27 -7.31 7.76
C ARG A 213 -7.26 -6.26 8.28
N PRO A 214 -7.55 -6.21 9.59
CA PRO A 214 -8.60 -5.33 10.14
C PRO A 214 -8.30 -3.83 9.96
N THR A 215 -7.03 -3.46 9.84
CA THR A 215 -6.58 -2.08 9.63
C THR A 215 -6.74 -1.61 8.17
N HIS A 216 -6.79 -2.54 7.22
CA HIS A 216 -7.10 -2.24 5.84
C HIS A 216 -8.61 -2.22 5.66
N LEU A 217 -9.16 -1.13 5.13
CA LEU A 217 -10.56 -1.02 4.75
C LEU A 217 -10.81 -1.94 3.53
N PRO A 218 -11.36 -3.18 3.69
CA PRO A 218 -11.42 -4.14 2.57
C PRO A 218 -12.27 -3.63 1.41
N ALA A 219 -13.36 -2.93 1.73
CA ALA A 219 -14.19 -2.28 0.74
C ALA A 219 -13.41 -1.20 -0.04
N TRP A 220 -12.58 -0.43 0.66
CA TRP A 220 -11.75 0.60 0.04
C TRP A 220 -10.74 0.04 -0.97
N TYR A 221 -10.14 -1.11 -0.68
CA TYR A 221 -9.23 -1.77 -1.61
C TYR A 221 -9.92 -2.12 -2.95
N ARG A 222 -11.18 -2.57 -2.89
CA ARG A 222 -12.00 -2.85 -4.09
C ARG A 222 -12.42 -1.56 -4.81
N ILE A 223 -12.86 -0.55 -4.06
CA ILE A 223 -13.24 0.76 -4.57
C ILE A 223 -12.08 1.43 -5.30
N SER A 224 -10.91 1.47 -4.66
CA SER A 224 -9.70 2.05 -5.24
C SER A 224 -9.19 1.27 -6.45
N SER A 225 -9.41 -0.06 -6.48
CA SER A 225 -9.17 -0.86 -7.69
C SER A 225 -10.06 -0.43 -8.85
N ALA A 226 -11.35 -0.29 -8.59
CA ALA A 226 -12.30 0.14 -9.60
C ALA A 226 -11.97 1.54 -10.15
N ALA A 227 -11.58 2.46 -9.27
CA ALA A 227 -11.14 3.81 -9.66
C ALA A 227 -9.88 3.78 -10.53
N SER A 228 -8.86 3.01 -10.14
CA SER A 228 -7.60 2.87 -10.89
C SER A 228 -7.80 2.27 -12.29
N HIS A 229 -8.84 1.46 -12.48
CA HIS A 229 -9.21 0.88 -13.76
C HIS A 229 -10.32 1.67 -14.48
N SER A 230 -10.64 2.88 -14.02
CA SER A 230 -11.66 3.77 -14.60
C SER A 230 -13.01 3.07 -14.82
N THR A 231 -13.42 2.23 -13.86
CA THR A 231 -14.68 1.48 -13.98
C THR A 231 -15.86 2.45 -13.87
N VAL A 232 -16.74 2.45 -14.87
CA VAL A 232 -17.83 3.44 -15.04
C VAL A 232 -18.66 3.61 -13.77
N TRP A 233 -19.05 2.53 -13.10
CA TRP A 233 -19.88 2.60 -11.88
C TRP A 233 -19.19 3.39 -10.75
N MET A 234 -17.86 3.35 -10.68
CA MET A 234 -17.12 4.07 -9.65
C MET A 234 -16.95 5.55 -10.03
N VAL A 235 -16.60 5.81 -11.29
CA VAL A 235 -16.42 7.18 -11.79
C VAL A 235 -17.75 7.95 -11.73
N ALA A 236 -18.85 7.28 -12.05
CA ALA A 236 -20.18 7.88 -12.01
C ALA A 236 -20.63 8.33 -10.59
N GLN A 237 -20.14 7.68 -9.52
CA GLN A 237 -20.51 8.06 -8.15
C GLN A 237 -20.00 9.46 -7.73
N ALA A 238 -18.90 9.93 -8.30
CA ALA A 238 -18.39 11.27 -8.03
C ALA A 238 -18.66 12.25 -9.19
N SER A 239 -19.56 11.90 -10.08
CA SER A 239 -19.94 12.70 -11.24
C SER A 239 -21.40 13.12 -11.16
N SER A 240 -21.71 14.33 -11.60
CA SER A 240 -23.08 14.81 -11.80
C SER A 240 -23.09 15.71 -13.02
N PHE A 241 -24.27 15.91 -13.59
CA PHE A 241 -24.44 16.95 -14.60
C PHE A 241 -24.82 18.26 -13.90
N ASP A 242 -24.23 19.39 -14.36
CA ASP A 242 -24.66 20.72 -13.94
C ASP A 242 -25.93 21.16 -14.67
N GLU A 243 -26.34 22.41 -14.42
CA GLU A 243 -27.56 22.98 -15.03
C GLU A 243 -27.44 23.12 -16.56
N ASP A 244 -26.22 23.23 -17.08
CA ASP A 244 -25.92 23.29 -18.51
C ASP A 244 -25.73 21.91 -19.15
N GLY A 245 -25.94 20.82 -18.38
CA GLY A 245 -25.77 19.43 -18.83
C GLY A 245 -24.32 19.00 -18.98
N GLN A 246 -23.35 19.75 -18.42
CA GLN A 246 -21.96 19.40 -18.46
C GLN A 246 -21.61 18.44 -17.31
N LEU A 247 -20.76 17.45 -17.61
CA LEU A 247 -20.27 16.50 -16.60
C LEU A 247 -19.33 17.21 -15.62
N VAL A 248 -19.72 17.27 -14.36
CA VAL A 248 -18.94 17.85 -13.28
C VAL A 248 -18.49 16.77 -12.34
N MET A 249 -17.18 16.73 -12.05
CA MET A 249 -16.60 15.85 -11.04
C MET A 249 -16.71 16.54 -9.68
N ARG A 250 -17.39 15.89 -8.73
CA ARG A 250 -17.53 16.40 -7.37
C ARG A 250 -16.59 15.68 -6.41
N ALA A 251 -15.86 16.47 -5.65
CA ALA A 251 -15.04 15.93 -4.58
C ALA A 251 -15.93 15.61 -3.36
N ASP A 252 -16.08 14.31 -3.07
CA ASP A 252 -16.82 13.85 -1.89
C ASP A 252 -15.90 13.83 -0.65
N PRO A 253 -16.24 14.56 0.44
CA PRO A 253 -15.51 14.55 1.69
C PRO A 253 -15.32 13.15 2.29
N GLU A 254 -16.26 12.24 2.06
CA GLU A 254 -16.18 10.87 2.55
C GLU A 254 -15.11 10.08 1.81
N ILE A 255 -15.00 10.25 0.49
CA ILE A 255 -13.96 9.62 -0.32
C ILE A 255 -12.58 10.13 0.10
N VAL A 256 -12.44 11.45 0.32
CA VAL A 256 -11.19 12.05 0.82
C VAL A 256 -10.81 11.46 2.16
N THR A 257 -11.75 11.42 3.10
CA THR A 257 -11.54 10.86 4.43
C THR A 257 -11.16 9.37 4.36
N ALA A 258 -11.86 8.58 3.55
CA ALA A 258 -11.58 7.16 3.38
C ALA A 258 -10.19 6.91 2.79
N ALA A 259 -9.74 7.73 1.82
CA ALA A 259 -8.38 7.63 1.28
C ALA A 259 -7.31 7.90 2.34
N VAL A 260 -7.49 8.93 3.19
CA VAL A 260 -6.59 9.22 4.30
C VAL A 260 -6.58 8.08 5.32
N LEU A 261 -7.75 7.56 5.70
CA LEU A 261 -7.87 6.43 6.63
C LEU A 261 -7.23 5.15 6.09
N ALA A 262 -7.34 4.90 4.78
CA ALA A 262 -6.69 3.77 4.12
C ALA A 262 -5.15 3.83 4.23
N VAL A 263 -4.57 5.02 4.06
CA VAL A 263 -3.12 5.24 4.26
C VAL A 263 -2.72 5.03 5.72
N LEU A 264 -3.49 5.57 6.68
CA LEU A 264 -3.21 5.40 8.11
C LEU A 264 -3.30 3.94 8.54
N GLY A 265 -4.32 3.20 8.06
CA GLY A 265 -4.45 1.77 8.30
C GLY A 265 -3.29 0.96 7.72
N ALA A 266 -2.83 1.32 6.52
CA ALA A 266 -1.64 0.73 5.92
C ALA A 266 -0.39 0.96 6.78
N PHE A 267 -0.19 2.18 7.31
CA PHE A 267 0.93 2.49 8.20
C PHE A 267 0.85 1.72 9.53
N GLU A 268 -0.35 1.60 10.11
CA GLU A 268 -0.55 0.81 11.33
C GLU A 268 -0.13 -0.64 11.13
N ASP A 269 -0.56 -1.25 10.03
CA ASP A 269 -0.23 -2.63 9.70
C ASP A 269 1.27 -2.82 9.42
N PHE A 270 1.89 -1.89 8.71
CA PHE A 270 3.33 -1.88 8.44
C PHE A 270 4.14 -1.84 9.74
N VAL A 271 3.82 -0.89 10.62
CA VAL A 271 4.50 -0.70 11.92
C VAL A 271 4.32 -1.92 12.81
N GLN A 272 3.09 -2.44 12.92
CA GLN A 272 2.80 -3.64 13.72
C GLN A 272 3.58 -4.84 13.20
N THR A 273 3.57 -5.08 11.90
CA THR A 273 4.21 -6.27 11.29
C THR A 273 5.72 -6.23 11.46
N LEU A 274 6.37 -5.13 11.10
CA LEU A 274 7.83 -5.03 11.19
C LEU A 274 8.31 -4.92 12.64
N GLY A 275 7.57 -4.23 13.51
CA GLY A 275 7.88 -4.19 14.94
C GLY A 275 7.88 -5.58 15.55
N THR A 276 6.81 -6.35 15.30
CA THR A 276 6.70 -7.75 15.78
C THR A 276 7.82 -8.61 15.21
N TYR A 277 8.10 -8.50 13.92
CA TYR A 277 9.14 -9.31 13.27
C TYR A 277 10.55 -9.03 13.82
N HIS A 278 10.90 -7.75 14.00
CA HIS A 278 12.21 -7.35 14.51
C HIS A 278 12.32 -7.35 16.06
N GLY A 279 11.25 -7.71 16.77
CA GLY A 279 11.22 -7.68 18.25
C GLY A 279 11.35 -6.25 18.82
N LYS A 280 10.93 -5.24 18.05
CA LYS A 280 10.89 -3.84 18.48
C LYS A 280 9.48 -3.47 18.90
N ASP A 281 9.36 -2.74 20.01
CA ASP A 281 8.06 -2.28 20.48
C ASP A 281 7.47 -1.23 19.52
N PRO A 282 6.34 -1.54 18.85
CA PRO A 282 5.71 -0.61 17.92
C PRO A 282 4.77 0.40 18.59
N GLN A 283 4.54 0.29 19.91
CA GLN A 283 3.44 0.97 20.61
C GLN A 283 3.44 2.48 20.43
N GLN A 284 4.60 3.14 20.55
CA GLN A 284 4.69 4.59 20.40
C GLN A 284 4.25 5.07 19.02
N ALA A 285 4.69 4.37 17.95
CA ALA A 285 4.31 4.71 16.59
C ALA A 285 2.82 4.39 16.35
N LEU A 286 2.32 3.24 16.82
CA LEU A 286 0.92 2.85 16.72
C LEU A 286 -0.01 3.84 17.43
N LEU A 287 0.32 4.24 18.66
CA LEU A 287 -0.47 5.23 19.41
C LEU A 287 -0.57 6.56 18.65
N THR A 288 0.53 6.99 18.04
CA THR A 288 0.53 8.23 17.24
C THR A 288 -0.37 8.09 16.00
N ILE A 289 -0.26 7.00 15.25
CA ILE A 289 -1.10 6.75 14.06
C ILE A 289 -2.57 6.66 14.48
N ARG A 290 -2.92 5.89 15.52
CA ARG A 290 -4.29 5.71 16.01
C ARG A 290 -4.92 7.01 16.48
N ARG A 291 -4.18 7.87 17.20
CA ARG A 291 -4.66 9.21 17.58
C ARG A 291 -4.99 10.05 16.34
N ARG A 292 -4.19 9.96 15.28
CA ARG A 292 -4.46 10.65 14.01
C ARG A 292 -5.70 10.09 13.31
N THR A 293 -5.86 8.78 13.29
CA THR A 293 -7.06 8.12 12.77
C THR A 293 -8.32 8.61 13.48
N LEU A 294 -8.31 8.64 14.82
CA LEU A 294 -9.43 9.16 15.62
C LEU A 294 -9.72 10.64 15.30
N SER A 295 -8.70 11.47 15.16
CA SER A 295 -8.86 12.89 14.84
C SER A 295 -9.53 13.10 13.47
N VAL A 296 -9.20 12.27 12.46
CA VAL A 296 -9.84 12.30 11.14
C VAL A 296 -11.31 11.89 11.23
N LEU A 297 -11.61 10.80 11.96
CA LEU A 297 -12.98 10.31 12.14
C LEU A 297 -13.86 11.31 12.92
N GLU A 298 -13.33 11.95 13.93
CA GLU A 298 -14.05 12.97 14.68
C GLU A 298 -14.38 14.21 13.83
N ARG A 299 -13.46 14.62 12.95
CA ARG A 299 -13.71 15.73 12.03
C ARG A 299 -14.80 15.38 11.02
N GLN A 300 -14.75 14.18 10.46
CA GLN A 300 -15.77 13.70 9.54
C GLN A 300 -17.17 13.66 10.20
N ARG A 301 -17.25 13.17 11.45
CA ARG A 301 -18.53 13.15 12.19
C ARG A 301 -19.09 14.56 12.42
N ARG A 302 -18.24 15.52 12.79
CA ARG A 302 -18.66 16.92 12.97
C ARG A 302 -19.17 17.51 11.66
N TRP A 303 -18.46 17.28 10.58
CA TRP A 303 -18.88 17.75 9.25
C TRP A 303 -20.22 17.15 8.85
N ARG A 304 -20.44 15.84 9.00
CA ARG A 304 -21.74 15.21 8.69
C ARG A 304 -22.88 15.84 9.47
N LYS A 305 -22.68 16.02 10.79
CA LYS A 305 -23.69 16.64 11.63
C LYS A 305 -24.05 18.05 11.15
N GLN A 306 -23.06 18.85 10.82
CA GLN A 306 -23.28 20.20 10.29
C GLN A 306 -24.02 20.17 8.94
N ALA A 307 -23.63 19.29 8.02
CA ALA A 307 -24.28 19.14 6.73
C ALA A 307 -25.77 18.70 6.85
N GLU A 308 -26.07 17.82 7.83
CA GLU A 308 -27.44 17.43 8.14
C GLU A 308 -28.27 18.57 8.73
N GLU A 309 -27.69 19.40 9.59
CA GLU A 309 -28.33 20.60 10.16
C GLU A 309 -28.60 21.64 9.08
N ASP A 310 -27.62 21.92 8.22
CA ASP A 310 -27.76 22.86 7.11
C ASP A 310 -28.84 22.39 6.11
N ALA A 311 -28.88 21.10 5.79
CA ALA A 311 -29.91 20.52 4.91
C ALA A 311 -31.34 20.65 5.51
N ARG A 312 -31.50 20.53 6.83
CA ARG A 312 -32.80 20.74 7.49
C ARG A 312 -33.25 22.18 7.39
N LEU A 313 -32.35 23.14 7.65
CA LEU A 313 -32.67 24.56 7.59
C LEU A 313 -33.13 24.97 6.18
N LEU A 314 -32.47 24.43 5.13
CA LEU A 314 -32.87 24.69 3.73
C LEU A 314 -34.28 24.13 3.42
N LEU A 315 -34.61 22.93 3.93
CA LEU A 315 -35.94 22.35 3.73
C LEU A 315 -37.06 23.08 4.50
N ASP A 316 -36.74 23.70 5.63
CA ASP A 316 -37.69 24.48 6.41
C ASP A 316 -37.93 25.86 5.76
N ASP A 317 -36.92 26.48 5.17
CA ASP A 317 -37.06 27.72 4.38
C ASP A 317 -37.88 27.54 3.09
N GLU A 318 -37.77 26.35 2.43
CA GLU A 318 -38.60 26.06 1.23
C GLU A 318 -40.09 25.80 1.55
N ARG A 319 -40.42 25.56 2.84
CA ARG A 319 -41.79 25.31 3.31
C ARG A 319 -42.48 26.56 3.89
N ALA A 320 -41.72 27.61 4.17
CA ALA A 320 -42.19 28.87 4.72
C ALA A 320 -42.55 29.86 3.60
#